data_86066b7ee040d71658e64cea95b4be22
#
_entry.id   86066b7ee040d71658e64cea95b4be22
#
_cell.length_a   1.000
_cell.length_b   1.000
_cell.length_c   1.000
_cell.angle_alpha   90.00
_cell.angle_beta   90.00
_cell.angle_gamma   90.00
#
_symmetry.space_group_name_H-M   'P 1'
#
loop_
_entity.id
_entity.type
_entity.pdbx_description
1 polymer ?
#
loop_
_entity_poly.entity_id
_entity_poly.type
_entity_poly.pdbx_seq_one_letter_code
_entity_poly.pdbx_strand_id
1 'polypeptide(L)'
;VTKRNDYKNIARLINGDEDVIAKMIDSDRVFNKVMSCTERILAISPYFLFSLLLRRAFKEKRKDVKFIEKAIDALNSMEPVIPWNKERLMSLLEDTHVSNYIANMLAQFIESSKLFSIGDDEKISHQYIVDMITDSLHSDNIEKFHIYCHIGNYTLFLAGMIPEYIKYRYEYKRRPVDKQYYVGYGKTYY
;
A
#
# COMPACT_ATOMS: atom_id res chain seq x y z
N VAL A 1 -3.62 19.21 -4.86
CA VAL A 1 -4.61 19.47 -5.92
C VAL A 1 -5.61 18.32 -6.00
N THR A 2 -5.17 17.07 -5.92
CA THR A 2 -6.00 15.86 -6.06
C THR A 2 -7.09 15.76 -4.97
N LYS A 3 -6.76 16.02 -3.71
CA LYS A 3 -7.69 15.88 -2.57
C LYS A 3 -8.96 16.75 -2.69
N ARG A 4 -8.85 18.00 -3.17
CA ARG A 4 -10.01 18.90 -3.27
C ARG A 4 -11.01 18.45 -4.34
N ASN A 5 -10.53 17.91 -5.46
CA ASN A 5 -11.39 17.38 -6.50
C ASN A 5 -12.12 16.09 -6.06
N ASP A 6 -11.45 15.23 -5.29
CA ASP A 6 -12.08 14.02 -4.76
C ASP A 6 -13.25 14.35 -3.83
N TYR A 7 -13.07 15.30 -2.90
CA TYR A 7 -14.17 15.75 -2.03
C TYR A 7 -15.34 16.34 -2.82
N LYS A 8 -15.07 17.13 -3.86
CA LYS A 8 -16.11 17.65 -4.75
C LYS A 8 -16.86 16.53 -5.47
N ASN A 9 -16.14 15.54 -5.98
CA ASN A 9 -16.75 14.41 -6.66
C ASN A 9 -17.65 13.61 -5.71
N ILE A 10 -17.19 13.37 -4.47
CA ILE A 10 -18.01 12.70 -3.45
C ILE A 10 -19.22 13.55 -3.05
N ALA A 11 -19.05 14.86 -2.88
CA ALA A 11 -20.15 15.78 -2.58
C ALA A 11 -21.27 15.67 -3.62
N ARG A 12 -20.90 15.64 -4.91
CA ARG A 12 -21.86 15.42 -6.00
C ARG A 12 -22.51 14.04 -5.98
N LEU A 13 -21.73 12.98 -5.62
CA LEU A 13 -22.22 11.61 -5.55
C LEU A 13 -23.31 11.40 -4.49
N ILE A 14 -23.17 12.06 -3.35
CA ILE A 14 -24.06 11.86 -2.20
C ILE A 14 -24.99 13.05 -1.93
N ASN A 15 -25.03 14.03 -2.85
CA ASN A 15 -25.77 15.28 -2.72
C ASN A 15 -25.50 15.99 -1.37
N GLY A 16 -24.22 16.13 -1.03
CA GLY A 16 -23.76 16.70 0.21
C GLY A 16 -22.85 17.91 0.00
N ASP A 17 -22.58 18.63 1.09
CA ASP A 17 -21.63 19.73 1.12
C ASP A 17 -20.19 19.22 1.22
N GLU A 18 -19.25 19.84 0.47
CA GLU A 18 -17.83 19.43 0.41
C GLU A 18 -17.17 19.49 1.80
N ASP A 19 -17.44 20.55 2.58
CA ASP A 19 -16.83 20.75 3.90
C ASP A 19 -17.37 19.75 4.93
N VAL A 20 -18.67 19.44 4.84
CA VAL A 20 -19.31 18.43 5.69
C VAL A 20 -18.74 17.04 5.38
N ILE A 21 -18.56 16.71 4.12
CA ILE A 21 -18.00 15.43 3.69
C ILE A 21 -16.56 15.29 4.13
N ALA A 22 -15.74 16.33 3.97
CA ALA A 22 -14.37 16.33 4.42
C ALA A 22 -14.22 16.00 5.92
N LYS A 23 -15.17 16.49 6.74
CA LYS A 23 -15.21 16.20 8.19
C LYS A 23 -15.78 14.83 8.53
N MET A 24 -16.63 14.28 7.67
CA MET A 24 -17.32 13.00 7.90
C MET A 24 -16.77 11.85 7.06
N ILE A 25 -15.63 12.03 6.38
CA ILE A 25 -15.11 11.06 5.43
C ILE A 25 -14.84 9.68 6.05
N ASP A 26 -14.46 9.66 7.32
CA ASP A 26 -14.21 8.43 8.07
C ASP A 26 -15.49 7.84 8.70
N SER A 27 -16.66 8.43 8.44
CA SER A 27 -17.93 7.91 8.94
C SER A 27 -18.44 6.74 8.08
N ASP A 28 -19.07 5.78 8.75
CA ASP A 28 -19.66 4.61 8.10
C ASP A 28 -20.73 5.00 7.08
N ARG A 29 -21.46 6.08 7.33
CA ARG A 29 -22.50 6.60 6.44
C ARG A 29 -21.92 7.08 5.11
N VAL A 30 -20.87 7.88 5.13
CA VAL A 30 -20.21 8.38 3.91
C VAL A 30 -19.57 7.22 3.16
N PHE A 31 -18.82 6.37 3.86
CA PHE A 31 -18.20 5.18 3.25
C PHE A 31 -19.22 4.31 2.52
N ASN A 32 -20.30 3.88 3.19
CA ASN A 32 -21.32 3.02 2.59
C ASN A 32 -22.00 3.69 1.39
N LYS A 33 -22.24 5.00 1.47
CA LYS A 33 -22.83 5.76 0.37
C LYS A 33 -21.92 5.84 -0.85
N VAL A 34 -20.63 6.08 -0.64
CA VAL A 34 -19.61 6.07 -1.72
C VAL A 34 -19.54 4.69 -2.36
N MET A 35 -19.45 3.63 -1.55
CA MET A 35 -19.31 2.25 -2.04
C MET A 35 -20.57 1.73 -2.73
N SER A 36 -21.75 2.27 -2.42
CA SER A 36 -23.00 1.89 -3.09
C SER A 36 -23.18 2.57 -4.47
N CYS A 37 -22.40 3.60 -4.79
CA CYS A 37 -22.48 4.34 -6.05
C CYS A 37 -21.56 3.75 -7.12
N THR A 38 -21.74 2.49 -7.49
CA THR A 38 -20.84 1.71 -8.37
C THR A 38 -20.55 2.38 -9.71
N GLU A 39 -21.56 2.98 -10.35
CA GLU A 39 -21.38 3.63 -11.67
C GLU A 39 -20.51 4.88 -11.64
N ARG A 40 -20.39 5.54 -10.48
CA ARG A 40 -19.69 6.81 -10.32
C ARG A 40 -18.40 6.69 -9.52
N ILE A 41 -18.06 5.50 -9.05
CA ILE A 41 -16.82 5.26 -8.29
C ILE A 41 -15.58 5.58 -9.12
N LEU A 42 -15.68 5.47 -10.46
CA LEU A 42 -14.64 5.81 -11.42
C LEU A 42 -14.33 7.32 -11.47
N ALA A 43 -15.21 8.17 -10.93
CA ALA A 43 -14.96 9.61 -10.82
C ALA A 43 -14.06 9.97 -9.61
N ILE A 44 -13.77 9.00 -8.75
CA ILE A 44 -12.93 9.15 -7.56
C ILE A 44 -11.52 8.70 -7.93
N SER A 45 -10.50 9.44 -7.49
CA SER A 45 -9.12 9.01 -7.75
C SER A 45 -8.81 7.68 -7.05
N PRO A 46 -7.98 6.81 -7.67
CA PRO A 46 -7.56 5.55 -7.05
C PRO A 46 -6.93 5.76 -5.67
N TYR A 47 -6.10 6.79 -5.53
CA TYR A 47 -5.50 7.14 -4.24
C TYR A 47 -6.57 7.38 -3.16
N PHE A 48 -7.59 8.16 -3.48
CA PHE A 48 -8.63 8.47 -2.51
C PHE A 48 -9.46 7.23 -2.14
N LEU A 49 -9.79 6.41 -3.13
CA LEU A 49 -10.51 5.16 -2.90
C LEU A 49 -9.73 4.21 -2.00
N PHE A 50 -8.44 3.98 -2.29
CA PHE A 50 -7.59 3.16 -1.44
C PHE A 50 -7.42 3.74 -0.03
N SER A 51 -7.30 5.07 0.10
CA SER A 51 -7.22 5.73 1.39
C SER A 51 -8.46 5.47 2.25
N LEU A 52 -9.66 5.53 1.66
CA LEU A 52 -10.91 5.20 2.36
C LEU A 52 -10.96 3.74 2.79
N LEU A 53 -10.65 2.83 1.88
CA LEU A 53 -10.68 1.38 2.14
C LEU A 53 -9.71 0.99 3.25
N LEU A 54 -8.47 1.51 3.21
CA LEU A 54 -7.44 1.21 4.21
C LEU A 54 -7.80 1.75 5.59
N ARG A 55 -8.24 3.01 5.68
CA ARG A 55 -8.70 3.59 6.96
C ARG A 55 -9.84 2.80 7.55
N ARG A 56 -10.79 2.36 6.71
CA ARG A 56 -11.88 1.51 7.15
C ARG A 56 -11.38 0.17 7.65
N ALA A 57 -10.53 -0.51 6.89
CA ALA A 57 -9.96 -1.78 7.28
C ALA A 57 -9.16 -1.68 8.59
N PHE A 58 -8.35 -0.65 8.76
CA PHE A 58 -7.59 -0.41 10.00
C PHE A 58 -8.52 -0.16 11.18
N LYS A 59 -9.56 0.66 11.00
CA LYS A 59 -10.58 0.92 12.04
C LYS A 59 -11.29 -0.36 12.49
N GLU A 60 -11.60 -1.26 11.56
CA GLU A 60 -12.23 -2.54 11.88
C GLU A 60 -11.25 -3.51 12.55
N LYS A 61 -10.03 -3.60 12.04
CA LYS A 61 -9.00 -4.50 12.58
C LYS A 61 -8.53 -4.12 13.98
N ARG A 62 -8.56 -2.83 14.34
CA ARG A 62 -8.30 -2.39 15.71
C ARG A 62 -9.28 -2.95 16.75
N LYS A 63 -10.49 -3.31 16.33
CA LYS A 63 -11.53 -3.89 17.19
C LYS A 63 -11.48 -5.42 17.26
N ASP A 64 -10.73 -6.03 16.36
CA ASP A 64 -10.61 -7.49 16.23
C ASP A 64 -9.47 -8.01 17.11
N VAL A 65 -9.79 -8.43 18.34
CA VAL A 65 -8.80 -8.93 19.32
C VAL A 65 -8.00 -10.10 18.76
N LYS A 66 -8.68 -11.04 18.09
CA LYS A 66 -8.01 -12.21 17.51
C LYS A 66 -7.04 -11.83 16.38
N PHE A 67 -7.38 -10.82 15.60
CA PHE A 67 -6.46 -10.28 14.59
C PHE A 67 -5.23 -9.66 15.25
N ILE A 68 -5.42 -8.84 16.30
CA ILE A 68 -4.33 -8.18 17.01
C ILE A 68 -3.35 -9.19 17.60
N GLU A 69 -3.84 -10.23 18.30
CA GLU A 69 -3.03 -11.29 18.86
C GLU A 69 -2.21 -12.01 17.78
N LYS A 70 -2.88 -12.50 16.72
CA LYS A 70 -2.21 -13.18 15.60
C LYS A 70 -1.18 -12.28 14.89
N ALA A 71 -1.48 -11.01 14.74
CA ALA A 71 -0.57 -10.07 14.10
C ALA A 71 0.69 -9.85 14.95
N ILE A 72 0.54 -9.71 16.27
CA ILE A 72 1.67 -9.57 17.21
C ILE A 72 2.54 -10.83 17.18
N ASP A 73 1.94 -12.02 17.25
CA ASP A 73 2.67 -13.28 17.18
C ASP A 73 3.44 -13.42 15.87
N ALA A 74 2.79 -13.12 14.74
CA ALA A 74 3.42 -13.17 13.41
C ALA A 74 4.57 -12.15 13.26
N LEU A 75 4.42 -10.95 13.81
CA LEU A 75 5.46 -9.92 13.77
C LEU A 75 6.65 -10.28 14.66
N ASN A 76 6.39 -10.86 15.83
CA ASN A 76 7.45 -11.29 16.76
C ASN A 76 8.17 -12.55 16.28
N SER A 77 7.52 -13.42 15.52
CA SER A 77 8.17 -14.57 14.90
C SER A 77 9.24 -14.18 13.85
N MET A 78 9.26 -12.93 13.43
CA MET A 78 10.28 -12.36 12.53
C MET A 78 11.49 -11.80 13.30
N GLU A 79 11.60 -12.06 14.60
CA GLU A 79 12.70 -11.63 15.48
C GLU A 79 13.03 -10.13 15.37
N PRO A 80 12.06 -9.24 15.59
CA PRO A 80 12.31 -7.79 15.49
C PRO A 80 13.24 -7.32 16.63
N VAL A 81 14.09 -6.33 16.35
CA VAL A 81 14.98 -5.73 17.38
C VAL A 81 14.20 -5.23 18.59
N ILE A 82 13.01 -4.67 18.37
CA ILE A 82 12.08 -4.26 19.42
C ILE A 82 10.81 -5.09 19.25
N PRO A 83 10.44 -5.91 20.26
CA PRO A 83 9.23 -6.73 20.18
C PRO A 83 7.96 -5.90 19.95
N TRP A 84 7.07 -6.46 19.18
CA TRP A 84 5.74 -5.88 18.97
C TRP A 84 4.84 -6.19 20.15
N ASN A 85 4.11 -5.19 20.60
CA ASN A 85 3.05 -5.28 21.58
C ASN A 85 1.77 -4.63 21.04
N LYS A 86 0.71 -4.71 21.81
CA LYS A 86 -0.59 -4.16 21.43
C LYS A 86 -0.54 -2.66 21.18
N GLU A 87 0.11 -1.90 22.05
CA GLU A 87 0.20 -0.44 21.98
C GLU A 87 0.91 -0.02 20.69
N ARG A 88 2.03 -0.66 20.36
CA ARG A 88 2.79 -0.38 19.16
C ARG A 88 2.00 -0.71 17.88
N LEU A 89 1.30 -1.85 17.87
CA LEU A 89 0.46 -2.23 16.73
C LEU A 89 -0.73 -1.28 16.58
N MET A 90 -1.38 -0.90 17.67
CA MET A 90 -2.48 0.06 17.65
C MET A 90 -2.03 1.42 17.13
N SER A 91 -0.89 1.93 17.59
CA SER A 91 -0.31 3.19 17.10
C SER A 91 -0.06 3.15 15.58
N LEU A 92 0.47 2.03 15.06
CA LEU A 92 0.66 1.85 13.62
C LEU A 92 -0.67 1.88 12.84
N LEU A 93 -1.70 1.21 13.35
CA LEU A 93 -3.02 1.15 12.72
C LEU A 93 -3.80 2.47 12.83
N GLU A 94 -3.40 3.37 13.73
CA GLU A 94 -3.97 4.72 13.90
C GLU A 94 -3.24 5.75 13.05
N ASP A 95 -2.01 5.47 12.64
CA ASP A 95 -1.22 6.42 11.88
C ASP A 95 -1.77 6.61 10.45
N THR A 96 -2.28 7.82 10.23
CA THR A 96 -2.82 8.21 8.93
C THR A 96 -1.73 8.33 7.85
N HIS A 97 -0.46 8.55 8.23
CA HIS A 97 0.64 8.57 7.27
C HIS A 97 0.88 7.18 6.69
N VAL A 98 0.80 6.15 7.51
CA VAL A 98 0.91 4.75 7.06
C VAL A 98 -0.19 4.40 6.06
N SER A 99 -1.46 4.68 6.39
CA SER A 99 -2.57 4.40 5.48
C SER A 99 -2.48 5.21 4.18
N ASN A 100 -2.06 6.49 4.25
CA ASN A 100 -1.88 7.33 3.08
C ASN A 100 -0.70 6.86 2.20
N TYR A 101 0.39 6.42 2.82
CA TYR A 101 1.54 5.87 2.10
C TYR A 101 1.14 4.63 1.30
N ILE A 102 0.50 3.66 1.96
CA ILE A 102 0.02 2.44 1.30
C ILE A 102 -0.99 2.77 0.19
N ALA A 103 -1.92 3.70 0.43
CA ALA A 103 -2.88 4.14 -0.58
C ALA A 103 -2.20 4.73 -1.83
N ASN A 104 -1.15 5.54 -1.62
CA ASN A 104 -0.37 6.13 -2.71
C ASN A 104 0.38 5.06 -3.51
N MET A 105 1.02 4.12 -2.83
CA MET A 105 1.71 2.98 -3.45
C MET A 105 0.73 2.14 -4.29
N LEU A 106 -0.44 1.79 -3.74
CA LEU A 106 -1.47 1.04 -4.45
C LEU A 106 -2.00 1.80 -5.68
N ALA A 107 -2.18 3.12 -5.56
CA ALA A 107 -2.61 3.95 -6.66
C ALA A 107 -1.57 4.03 -7.79
N GLN A 108 -0.29 4.02 -7.46
CA GLN A 108 0.79 3.96 -8.45
C GLN A 108 0.83 2.61 -9.17
N PHE A 109 0.65 1.52 -8.44
CA PHE A 109 0.74 0.16 -8.99
C PHE A 109 -0.57 -0.38 -9.60
N ILE A 110 -1.62 0.43 -9.66
CA ILE A 110 -2.85 0.07 -10.40
C ILE A 110 -2.57 -0.13 -11.90
N GLU A 111 -1.60 0.60 -12.41
CA GLU A 111 -1.05 0.37 -13.74
C GLU A 111 0.10 -0.63 -13.62
N SER A 112 -0.10 -1.84 -14.18
CA SER A 112 0.90 -2.92 -14.08
C SER A 112 2.25 -2.56 -14.71
N SER A 113 2.30 -1.64 -15.66
CA SER A 113 3.54 -1.11 -16.24
C SER A 113 4.42 -0.44 -15.17
N LYS A 114 3.82 0.33 -14.28
CA LYS A 114 4.53 1.02 -13.20
C LYS A 114 5.07 0.09 -12.11
N LEU A 115 4.57 -1.14 -12.05
CA LEU A 115 5.11 -2.14 -11.13
C LEU A 115 6.53 -2.57 -11.53
N PHE A 116 6.85 -2.50 -12.81
CA PHE A 116 8.10 -2.99 -13.38
C PHE A 116 9.02 -1.87 -13.89
N SER A 117 8.56 -0.61 -13.98
CA SER A 117 9.33 0.54 -14.44
C SER A 117 9.76 1.45 -13.28
N ILE A 118 10.97 1.98 -13.35
CA ILE A 118 11.55 2.87 -12.34
C ILE A 118 11.64 4.28 -12.93
N GLY A 119 11.09 5.28 -12.23
CA GLY A 119 11.06 6.68 -12.70
C GLY A 119 10.05 6.91 -13.82
N ASP A 120 10.19 8.05 -14.51
CA ASP A 120 9.33 8.44 -15.63
C ASP A 120 9.73 7.81 -16.97
N ASP A 121 10.88 7.11 -17.01
CA ASP A 121 11.41 6.49 -18.21
C ASP A 121 10.89 5.05 -18.33
N GLU A 122 9.84 4.85 -19.14
CA GLU A 122 9.22 3.54 -19.39
C GLU A 122 10.17 2.52 -20.06
N LYS A 123 11.39 2.94 -20.42
CA LYS A 123 12.38 2.10 -21.13
C LYS A 123 13.08 1.08 -20.24
N ILE A 124 13.08 1.28 -18.94
CA ILE A 124 13.76 0.38 -17.99
C ILE A 124 12.69 -0.43 -17.25
N SER A 125 12.46 -1.64 -17.72
CA SER A 125 11.52 -2.58 -17.09
C SER A 125 12.28 -3.67 -16.36
N HIS A 126 12.16 -3.71 -15.02
CA HIS A 126 12.78 -4.71 -14.17
C HIS A 126 11.74 -5.63 -13.53
N GLN A 127 11.85 -6.92 -13.84
CA GLN A 127 11.04 -7.96 -13.19
C GLN A 127 11.69 -8.52 -11.91
N TYR A 128 12.96 -8.21 -11.68
CA TYR A 128 13.75 -8.77 -10.59
C TYR A 128 14.43 -7.69 -9.77
N ILE A 129 14.40 -7.87 -8.45
CA ILE A 129 15.08 -6.98 -7.50
C ILE A 129 16.59 -6.94 -7.77
N VAL A 130 17.18 -8.05 -8.20
CA VAL A 130 18.61 -8.13 -8.50
C VAL A 130 18.99 -7.18 -9.64
N ASP A 131 18.15 -7.10 -10.68
CA ASP A 131 18.39 -6.19 -11.80
C ASP A 131 18.29 -4.73 -11.33
N MET A 132 17.28 -4.39 -10.52
CA MET A 132 17.13 -3.06 -9.92
C MET A 132 18.35 -2.67 -9.07
N ILE A 133 18.87 -3.61 -8.26
CA ILE A 133 20.08 -3.39 -7.45
C ILE A 133 21.30 -3.19 -8.35
N THR A 134 21.45 -3.99 -9.39
CA THR A 134 22.57 -3.87 -10.33
C THR A 134 22.59 -2.49 -11.00
N ASP A 135 21.42 -2.00 -11.43
CA ASP A 135 21.32 -0.68 -12.01
C ASP A 135 21.65 0.43 -11.00
N SER A 136 21.24 0.24 -9.74
CA SER A 136 21.56 1.22 -8.70
C SER A 136 23.08 1.42 -8.49
N LEU A 137 23.90 0.42 -8.83
CA LEU A 137 25.36 0.54 -8.72
C LEU A 137 25.96 1.47 -9.78
N HIS A 138 25.26 1.67 -10.89
CA HIS A 138 25.70 2.49 -12.01
C HIS A 138 24.96 3.83 -12.11
N SER A 139 24.00 4.05 -11.23
CA SER A 139 23.16 5.25 -11.20
C SER A 139 23.74 6.35 -10.33
N ASP A 140 23.36 7.60 -10.62
CA ASP A 140 23.66 8.73 -9.74
C ASP A 140 22.87 8.67 -8.42
N ASN A 141 23.11 9.59 -7.49
CA ASN A 141 22.47 9.56 -6.16
C ASN A 141 20.96 9.76 -6.21
N ILE A 142 20.44 10.49 -7.19
CA ILE A 142 18.99 10.76 -7.32
C ILE A 142 18.30 9.52 -7.89
N GLU A 143 18.83 8.98 -8.98
CA GLU A 143 18.33 7.74 -9.58
C GLU A 143 18.39 6.57 -8.58
N LYS A 144 19.51 6.44 -7.87
CA LYS A 144 19.69 5.43 -6.82
C LYS A 144 18.63 5.53 -5.73
N PHE A 145 18.29 6.73 -5.29
CA PHE A 145 17.21 6.96 -4.34
C PHE A 145 15.86 6.49 -4.91
N HIS A 146 15.55 6.82 -6.16
CA HIS A 146 14.32 6.36 -6.82
C HIS A 146 14.25 4.84 -6.94
N ILE A 147 15.37 4.19 -7.30
CA ILE A 147 15.46 2.73 -7.37
C ILE A 147 15.19 2.12 -5.99
N TYR A 148 15.79 2.63 -4.93
CA TYR A 148 15.59 2.12 -3.57
C TYR A 148 14.14 2.28 -3.09
N CYS A 149 13.54 3.44 -3.31
CA CYS A 149 12.13 3.66 -3.02
C CYS A 149 11.23 2.69 -3.80
N HIS A 150 11.56 2.44 -5.08
CA HIS A 150 10.81 1.50 -5.90
C HIS A 150 10.95 0.06 -5.39
N ILE A 151 12.17 -0.39 -5.04
CA ILE A 151 12.40 -1.73 -4.45
C ILE A 151 11.56 -1.89 -3.18
N GLY A 152 11.58 -0.90 -2.28
CA GLY A 152 10.77 -0.90 -1.06
C GLY A 152 9.27 -1.05 -1.39
N ASN A 153 8.72 -0.20 -2.25
CA ASN A 153 7.32 -0.23 -2.67
C ASN A 153 6.93 -1.56 -3.36
N TYR A 154 7.78 -2.03 -4.27
CA TYR A 154 7.57 -3.28 -5.01
C TYR A 154 7.51 -4.48 -4.06
N THR A 155 8.43 -4.57 -3.12
CA THR A 155 8.49 -5.67 -2.14
C THR A 155 7.30 -5.64 -1.19
N LEU A 156 6.92 -4.45 -0.71
CA LEU A 156 5.73 -4.26 0.13
C LEU A 156 4.46 -4.67 -0.62
N PHE A 157 4.32 -4.26 -1.87
CA PHE A 157 3.18 -4.61 -2.70
C PHE A 157 3.09 -6.12 -2.92
N LEU A 158 4.18 -6.76 -3.36
CA LEU A 158 4.17 -8.21 -3.60
C LEU A 158 3.91 -9.01 -2.33
N ALA A 159 4.64 -8.72 -1.25
CA ALA A 159 4.54 -9.49 -0.01
C ALA A 159 3.22 -9.23 0.74
N GLY A 160 2.66 -8.02 0.63
CA GLY A 160 1.46 -7.60 1.34
C GLY A 160 0.16 -7.82 0.56
N MET A 161 0.15 -7.53 -0.74
CA MET A 161 -1.09 -7.54 -1.53
C MET A 161 -1.30 -8.83 -2.33
N ILE A 162 -0.24 -9.42 -2.84
CA ILE A 162 -0.31 -10.61 -3.70
C ILE A 162 0.65 -11.73 -3.28
N PRO A 163 0.66 -12.13 -1.99
CA PRO A 163 1.57 -13.18 -1.50
C PRO A 163 1.39 -14.51 -2.23
N GLU A 164 0.18 -14.81 -2.70
CA GLU A 164 -0.13 -16.01 -3.47
C GLU A 164 0.61 -16.05 -4.81
N TYR A 165 0.85 -14.89 -5.42
CA TYR A 165 1.65 -14.79 -6.63
C TYR A 165 3.12 -15.18 -6.38
N ILE A 166 3.69 -14.75 -5.24
CA ILE A 166 5.03 -15.15 -4.83
C ILE A 166 5.09 -16.66 -4.65
N LYS A 167 4.12 -17.23 -3.91
CA LYS A 167 4.01 -18.67 -3.66
C LYS A 167 3.90 -19.45 -4.97
N TYR A 168 3.02 -19.01 -5.88
CA TYR A 168 2.88 -19.62 -7.21
C TYR A 168 4.20 -19.62 -8.01
N ARG A 169 4.91 -18.50 -8.00
CA ARG A 169 6.22 -18.41 -8.69
C ARG A 169 7.27 -19.33 -8.10
N TYR A 170 7.30 -19.45 -6.78
CA TYR A 170 8.22 -20.34 -6.07
C TYR A 170 7.94 -21.81 -6.40
N GLU A 171 6.69 -22.23 -6.26
CA GLU A 171 6.30 -23.64 -6.42
C GLU A 171 6.30 -24.12 -7.89
N TYR A 172 5.76 -23.33 -8.80
CA TYR A 172 5.51 -23.77 -10.19
C TYR A 172 6.49 -23.20 -11.22
N LYS A 173 7.05 -22.02 -10.97
CA LYS A 173 8.03 -21.39 -11.87
C LYS A 173 9.48 -21.68 -11.48
N ARG A 174 9.69 -22.51 -10.45
CA ARG A 174 11.02 -22.85 -9.88
C ARG A 174 11.88 -21.62 -9.61
N ARG A 175 11.26 -20.55 -9.11
CA ARG A 175 11.98 -19.32 -8.72
C ARG A 175 12.50 -19.51 -7.29
N PRO A 176 13.79 -19.38 -7.02
CA PRO A 176 14.38 -19.64 -5.70
C PRO A 176 14.10 -18.52 -4.67
N VAL A 177 13.10 -17.68 -4.93
CA VAL A 177 12.76 -16.53 -4.10
C VAL A 177 11.36 -16.69 -3.51
N ASP A 178 11.29 -16.77 -2.19
CA ASP A 178 10.07 -16.90 -1.40
C ASP A 178 9.59 -15.55 -0.82
N LYS A 179 8.57 -15.58 0.01
CA LYS A 179 8.07 -14.37 0.68
C LYS A 179 9.12 -13.74 1.61
N GLN A 180 9.95 -14.54 2.26
CA GLN A 180 11.00 -14.06 3.19
C GLN A 180 12.04 -13.21 2.46
N TYR A 181 12.39 -13.60 1.24
CA TYR A 181 13.26 -12.81 0.37
C TYR A 181 12.72 -11.40 0.16
N TYR A 182 11.43 -11.26 -0.24
CA TYR A 182 10.81 -9.93 -0.45
C TYR A 182 10.70 -9.12 0.85
N VAL A 183 10.34 -9.77 1.96
CA VAL A 183 10.30 -9.10 3.28
C VAL A 183 11.69 -8.62 3.70
N GLY A 184 12.74 -9.42 3.44
CA GLY A 184 14.13 -9.05 3.71
C GLY A 184 14.56 -7.78 2.97
N TYR A 185 14.34 -7.74 1.66
CA TYR A 185 14.63 -6.55 0.87
C TYR A 185 13.78 -5.35 1.27
N GLY A 186 12.48 -5.53 1.53
CA GLY A 186 11.64 -4.47 2.07
C GLY A 186 12.24 -3.84 3.32
N LYS A 187 12.66 -4.64 4.29
CA LYS A 187 13.30 -4.14 5.52
C LYS A 187 14.61 -3.38 5.29
N THR A 188 15.32 -3.69 4.22
CA THR A 188 16.62 -3.05 3.90
C THR A 188 16.42 -1.69 3.23
N TYR A 189 15.39 -1.54 2.42
CA TYR A 189 15.16 -0.35 1.59
C TYR A 189 14.03 0.58 2.10
N TYR A 190 13.45 0.28 3.24
CA TYR A 190 12.61 1.15 4.05
C TYR A 190 13.40 1.66 5.27
#